data_fe3c0153a9de477c7419edf1e7d2d2bb
#
_entry.id   fe3c0153a9de477c7419edf1e7d2d2bb
#
_cell.length_a   1.000
_cell.length_b   1.000
_cell.length_c   1.000
_cell.angle_alpha   90.00
_cell.angle_beta   90.00
_cell.angle_gamma   90.00
#
_symmetry.space_group_name_H-M   'P 1'
#
loop_
_entity.id
_entity.type
_entity.pdbx_description
1 polymer ?
#
loop_
_entity_poly.entity_id
_entity_poly.type
_entity_poly.pdbx_seq_one_letter_code
_entity_poly.pdbx_strand_id
1 'polypeptide(L)'
;MRKLFYFFPAIFFAVLLTGCAVREYFWTPIEPGTAFVRESRTTETETADSSVAEVPKDESTSASVFDIFKTATPTPTSTPTPTPSPTPTPVPTEPIPEGMGKSILTGEYISADLVNRRPVGFMIDNVTGAYPQSGVSQADLYIEAVVEGSLTRFCALFDYYDDLPRIGPLRSCRDYFLSIAAGFDEIYEHYGQAAYAFPYLESDDVDNISGLAWYAGKFFYRDNTFHRAPHNAYISGAKINEAIDFLGYRKTHNEGFKPQLNYVWVGETSPDLEGGRPAKYFAPGFLINKPWFVYQEETGTYLRYQYGDRHYDVENNKQLEVKNIIVEFQNYDYYQTSQYLHYDTTAGGKGLYISDGKCIDITWERPSFYEPVTYIPTRVETTIVMSASMQTAR
;
A
#
# COMPACT_ATOMS: atom_id res chain seq x y z
N MET A 1 24.71 -14.37 25.31
CA MET A 1 23.37 -14.64 24.77
C MET A 1 23.38 -14.03 23.38
N ARG A 2 23.28 -14.84 22.31
CA ARG A 2 23.23 -14.37 20.95
C ARG A 2 21.80 -13.84 20.72
N LYS A 3 21.65 -12.53 20.50
CA LYS A 3 20.37 -11.95 20.09
C LYS A 3 20.06 -12.46 18.67
N LEU A 4 19.01 -13.24 18.54
CA LEU A 4 18.47 -13.66 17.25
C LEU A 4 17.72 -12.46 16.66
N PHE A 5 18.26 -11.87 15.60
CA PHE A 5 17.55 -10.85 14.82
C PHE A 5 16.61 -11.57 13.86
N TYR A 6 15.31 -11.42 14.09
CA TYR A 6 14.28 -11.88 13.16
C TYR A 6 14.09 -10.82 12.06
N PHE A 7 14.11 -11.25 10.82
CA PHE A 7 13.87 -10.41 9.66
C PHE A 7 12.56 -10.82 9.03
N PHE A 8 11.67 -9.85 8.84
CA PHE A 8 10.29 -10.07 8.44
C PHE A 8 10.01 -9.54 7.03
N PRO A 9 9.30 -10.27 6.17
CA PRO A 9 8.78 -9.72 4.93
C PRO A 9 7.56 -8.83 5.20
N ALA A 10 7.62 -7.60 4.73
CA ALA A 10 6.61 -6.57 4.91
C ALA A 10 5.37 -6.76 4.04
N ILE A 11 4.26 -6.13 4.42
CA ILE A 11 3.06 -5.96 3.60
C ILE A 11 3.23 -4.70 2.75
N PHE A 12 2.93 -4.78 1.46
CA PHE A 12 3.00 -3.65 0.58
C PHE A 12 1.59 -3.20 0.16
N PHE A 13 1.23 -1.98 0.53
CA PHE A 13 0.07 -1.28 0.01
C PHE A 13 0.49 -0.40 -1.17
N ALA A 14 0.09 -0.76 -2.38
CA ALA A 14 0.21 0.11 -3.53
C ALA A 14 -1.14 0.79 -3.79
N VAL A 15 -1.24 2.07 -3.49
CA VAL A 15 -2.39 2.87 -3.90
C VAL A 15 -2.15 3.30 -5.34
N LEU A 16 -2.77 2.62 -6.30
CA LEU A 16 -2.70 2.93 -7.72
C LEU A 16 -3.71 4.00 -8.09
N LEU A 17 -3.19 5.07 -8.58
CA LEU A 17 -3.90 6.30 -8.87
C LEU A 17 -3.89 6.51 -10.39
N THR A 18 -5.03 6.24 -11.02
CA THR A 18 -5.19 6.43 -12.46
C THR A 18 -6.00 7.70 -12.73
N GLY A 19 -5.32 8.76 -13.17
CA GLY A 19 -5.99 9.86 -13.84
C GLY A 19 -6.58 9.39 -15.18
N CYS A 20 -7.80 9.80 -15.50
CA CYS A 20 -8.61 9.43 -16.65
C CYS A 20 -7.87 8.93 -17.89
N ALA A 21 -7.77 7.63 -18.05
CA ALA A 21 -7.83 6.86 -19.28
C ALA A 21 -7.65 5.38 -18.95
N VAL A 22 -8.75 4.64 -18.90
CA VAL A 22 -8.69 3.17 -18.89
C VAL A 22 -8.18 2.75 -20.26
N ARG A 23 -6.88 2.48 -20.35
CA ARG A 23 -6.30 1.70 -21.45
C ARG A 23 -6.26 0.26 -20.98
N GLU A 24 -7.03 -0.60 -21.63
CA GLU A 24 -6.91 -2.04 -21.47
C GLU A 24 -5.47 -2.46 -21.80
N TYR A 25 -4.70 -2.81 -20.79
CA TYR A 25 -3.39 -3.40 -20.99
C TYR A 25 -3.59 -4.90 -21.21
N PHE A 26 -3.39 -5.34 -22.46
CA PHE A 26 -3.26 -6.76 -22.79
C PHE A 26 -1.94 -7.28 -22.21
N TRP A 27 -2.04 -8.28 -21.38
CA TRP A 27 -0.93 -9.02 -20.84
C TRP A 27 -0.26 -9.84 -21.95
N THR A 28 0.97 -9.52 -22.30
CA THR A 28 1.87 -10.47 -23.00
C THR A 28 2.92 -10.94 -22.00
N PRO A 29 3.07 -12.26 -21.78
CA PRO A 29 4.16 -12.78 -20.95
C PRO A 29 5.49 -12.46 -21.62
N ILE A 30 6.40 -11.81 -20.91
CA ILE A 30 7.78 -11.62 -21.36
C ILE A 30 8.59 -12.78 -20.79
N GLU A 31 9.17 -13.58 -21.66
CA GLU A 31 10.11 -14.64 -21.31
C GLU A 31 11.37 -14.06 -20.64
N PRO A 32 11.91 -14.67 -19.58
CA PRO A 32 13.14 -14.20 -18.95
C PRO A 32 14.34 -14.46 -19.87
N GLY A 33 14.97 -13.41 -20.35
CA GLY A 33 16.25 -13.57 -21.04
C GLY A 33 16.60 -12.64 -22.20
N THR A 34 15.81 -11.60 -22.52
CA THR A 34 16.17 -10.66 -23.60
C THR A 34 16.72 -9.34 -23.05
N ALA A 35 18.01 -9.15 -23.21
CA ALA A 35 18.69 -7.88 -22.95
C ALA A 35 18.19 -6.79 -23.91
N PHE A 36 17.77 -5.64 -23.39
CA PHE A 36 17.38 -4.48 -24.18
C PHE A 36 18.61 -3.87 -24.87
N VAL A 37 18.66 -3.92 -26.19
CA VAL A 37 19.55 -3.11 -27.02
C VAL A 37 18.87 -1.76 -27.23
N ARG A 38 19.57 -0.70 -26.82
CA ARG A 38 19.13 0.70 -26.94
C ARG A 38 19.35 1.17 -28.37
N GLU A 39 18.29 1.24 -29.18
CA GLU A 39 18.36 1.97 -30.46
C GLU A 39 18.06 3.46 -30.22
N SER A 40 19.02 4.29 -30.61
CA SER A 40 18.88 5.74 -30.67
C SER A 40 18.10 6.15 -31.92
N ARG A 41 16.90 6.72 -31.77
CA ARG A 41 16.14 7.33 -32.86
C ARG A 41 16.41 8.81 -32.94
N THR A 42 16.98 9.22 -34.05
CA THR A 42 17.12 10.62 -34.51
C THR A 42 15.77 11.24 -34.82
N THR A 43 15.58 12.45 -34.37
CA THR A 43 14.43 13.32 -34.65
C THR A 43 14.43 13.77 -36.10
N GLU A 44 13.34 13.51 -36.81
CA GLU A 44 12.94 14.27 -38.00
C GLU A 44 11.67 15.06 -37.70
N THR A 45 11.76 16.35 -38.05
CA THR A 45 10.69 17.36 -37.88
C THR A 45 9.84 17.35 -39.13
N GLU A 46 8.56 17.00 -39.04
CA GLU A 46 7.60 17.32 -40.12
C GLU A 46 6.51 18.26 -39.64
N THR A 47 6.32 19.28 -40.44
CA THR A 47 5.38 20.37 -40.31
C THR A 47 3.96 19.91 -40.68
N ALA A 48 2.99 20.23 -39.84
CA ALA A 48 1.57 19.95 -40.08
C ALA A 48 0.92 21.08 -40.93
N ASP A 49 0.26 20.68 -41.98
CA ASP A 49 -0.66 21.51 -42.75
C ASP A 49 -2.10 21.25 -42.31
N SER A 50 -2.86 22.34 -42.22
CA SER A 50 -4.23 22.38 -41.75
C SER A 50 -5.21 22.34 -42.93
N SER A 51 -6.16 21.39 -42.94
CA SER A 51 -7.38 21.54 -43.73
C SER A 51 -8.60 21.00 -42.97
N VAL A 52 -9.53 21.90 -42.79
CA VAL A 52 -10.89 21.72 -42.27
C VAL A 52 -11.76 21.02 -43.32
N ALA A 53 -12.55 20.04 -42.94
CA ALA A 53 -13.64 19.50 -43.72
C ALA A 53 -14.91 19.37 -42.86
N GLU A 54 -15.98 19.97 -43.37
CA GLU A 54 -17.32 20.08 -42.81
C GLU A 54 -18.06 18.73 -42.75
N VAL A 55 -18.96 18.65 -41.75
CA VAL A 55 -19.93 17.56 -41.56
C VAL A 55 -21.25 17.93 -42.17
N PRO A 56 -21.93 17.07 -42.96
CA PRO A 56 -23.34 17.29 -43.31
C PRO A 56 -24.26 16.71 -42.24
N LYS A 57 -25.24 17.54 -41.84
CA LYS A 57 -26.45 17.09 -41.13
C LYS A 57 -27.38 16.41 -42.13
N ASP A 58 -28.00 15.32 -41.69
CA ASP A 58 -29.26 14.88 -42.30
C ASP A 58 -30.28 14.47 -41.23
N GLU A 59 -31.52 14.90 -41.52
CA GLU A 59 -32.67 14.85 -40.64
C GLU A 59 -33.54 13.60 -40.90
N SER A 60 -34.24 13.21 -39.81
CA SER A 60 -35.60 12.63 -39.79
C SER A 60 -35.83 11.21 -40.32
N THR A 61 -36.40 10.34 -39.55
CA THR A 61 -37.87 10.14 -39.49
C THR A 61 -38.25 9.14 -38.39
N SER A 62 -39.26 9.55 -37.64
CA SER A 62 -39.97 8.73 -36.67
C SER A 62 -40.86 7.69 -37.35
N ALA A 63 -40.83 6.44 -36.87
CA ALA A 63 -41.97 5.53 -37.02
C ALA A 63 -42.09 4.67 -35.77
N SER A 64 -43.21 4.84 -35.06
CA SER A 64 -43.64 4.04 -33.98
C SER A 64 -44.14 2.69 -34.49
N VAL A 65 -43.69 1.58 -33.90
CA VAL A 65 -44.34 0.29 -34.02
C VAL A 65 -44.53 -0.23 -32.58
N PHE A 66 -45.68 0.17 -32.06
CA PHE A 66 -46.31 -0.58 -30.96
C PHE A 66 -47.22 -1.65 -31.56
N ASP A 67 -47.28 -2.75 -30.81
CA ASP A 67 -48.10 -3.95 -30.93
C ASP A 67 -47.43 -5.15 -31.60
N ILE A 68 -47.33 -6.11 -30.74
CA ILE A 68 -47.48 -7.56 -30.81
C ILE A 68 -46.43 -8.27 -29.95
N PHE A 69 -46.78 -8.50 -28.66
CA PHE A 69 -46.43 -9.72 -27.96
C PHE A 69 -47.20 -9.77 -26.64
N LYS A 70 -48.37 -10.43 -26.67
CA LYS A 70 -48.98 -10.94 -25.47
C LYS A 70 -48.17 -12.13 -24.96
N THR A 71 -47.35 -11.90 -23.98
CA THR A 71 -46.61 -12.97 -23.32
C THR A 71 -47.46 -13.57 -22.20
N ALA A 72 -47.63 -14.87 -22.23
CA ALA A 72 -48.30 -15.64 -21.18
C ALA A 72 -47.57 -15.48 -19.85
N THR A 73 -48.30 -15.25 -18.79
CA THR A 73 -47.77 -15.17 -17.42
C THR A 73 -47.18 -16.53 -17.03
N PRO A 74 -45.87 -16.60 -16.68
CA PRO A 74 -45.32 -17.86 -16.19
C PRO A 74 -45.88 -18.19 -14.80
N THR A 75 -46.27 -19.43 -14.63
CA THR A 75 -46.68 -20.03 -13.32
C THR A 75 -45.43 -19.97 -12.41
N PRO A 76 -45.53 -19.53 -11.14
CA PRO A 76 -44.42 -19.50 -10.23
C PRO A 76 -43.88 -20.91 -9.96
N THR A 77 -42.70 -21.19 -10.42
CA THR A 77 -41.92 -22.38 -10.05
C THR A 77 -41.43 -22.18 -8.61
N SER A 78 -41.67 -23.16 -7.73
CA SER A 78 -41.16 -23.14 -6.36
C SER A 78 -39.66 -22.95 -6.33
N THR A 79 -39.19 -21.84 -5.72
CA THR A 79 -37.78 -21.58 -5.45
C THR A 79 -37.25 -22.67 -4.52
N PRO A 80 -36.15 -23.37 -4.87
CA PRO A 80 -35.56 -24.33 -3.94
C PRO A 80 -35.09 -23.60 -2.68
N THR A 81 -35.48 -24.13 -1.53
CA THR A 81 -34.98 -23.65 -0.22
C THR A 81 -33.44 -23.78 -0.23
N PRO A 82 -32.67 -22.70 0.09
CA PRO A 82 -31.22 -22.80 0.14
C PRO A 82 -30.84 -23.84 1.18
N THR A 83 -30.06 -24.85 0.75
CA THR A 83 -29.42 -25.80 1.63
C THR A 83 -28.44 -25.00 2.50
N PRO A 84 -28.49 -25.15 3.86
CA PRO A 84 -27.53 -24.45 4.72
C PRO A 84 -26.11 -24.82 4.29
N SER A 85 -25.31 -23.80 3.98
CA SER A 85 -23.86 -23.97 3.72
C SER A 85 -23.23 -24.59 4.97
N PRO A 86 -22.36 -25.60 4.84
CA PRO A 86 -21.69 -26.16 6.00
C PRO A 86 -20.92 -25.07 6.72
N THR A 87 -21.19 -24.89 8.01
CA THR A 87 -20.39 -24.02 8.87
C THR A 87 -18.93 -24.51 8.80
N PRO A 88 -17.96 -23.65 8.45
CA PRO A 88 -16.58 -24.07 8.39
C PRO A 88 -16.15 -24.62 9.78
N THR A 89 -15.62 -25.82 9.78
CA THR A 89 -15.03 -26.41 10.99
C THR A 89 -13.83 -25.55 11.37
N PRO A 90 -13.73 -25.06 12.62
CA PRO A 90 -12.57 -24.28 13.03
C PRO A 90 -11.31 -25.12 12.84
N VAL A 91 -10.37 -24.61 12.07
CA VAL A 91 -9.02 -25.22 11.93
C VAL A 91 -8.33 -25.11 13.29
N PRO A 92 -7.73 -26.18 13.82
CA PRO A 92 -6.98 -26.10 15.06
C PRO A 92 -5.83 -25.10 14.90
N THR A 93 -5.89 -24.00 15.62
CA THR A 93 -4.81 -23.01 15.65
C THR A 93 -3.71 -23.53 16.55
N GLU A 94 -2.47 -23.56 16.08
CA GLU A 94 -1.34 -23.84 16.96
C GLU A 94 -1.30 -22.85 18.12
N PRO A 95 -0.97 -23.31 19.35
CA PRO A 95 -0.90 -22.41 20.49
C PRO A 95 0.19 -21.37 20.27
N ILE A 96 -0.12 -20.11 20.58
CA ILE A 96 0.87 -19.02 20.54
C ILE A 96 2.04 -19.41 21.47
N PRO A 97 3.30 -19.35 20.99
CA PRO A 97 4.46 -19.65 21.83
C PRO A 97 4.50 -18.78 23.09
N GLU A 98 5.01 -19.32 24.18
CA GLU A 98 5.12 -18.59 25.45
C GLU A 98 5.95 -17.31 25.28
N GLY A 99 5.46 -16.18 25.81
CA GLY A 99 6.09 -14.87 25.70
C GLY A 99 5.94 -14.20 24.33
N MET A 100 5.16 -14.77 23.42
CA MET A 100 4.90 -14.23 22.09
C MET A 100 3.43 -13.80 21.96
N GLY A 101 3.17 -12.98 20.96
CA GLY A 101 1.84 -12.60 20.49
C GLY A 101 1.87 -12.38 18.99
N LYS A 102 0.78 -11.87 18.42
CA LYS A 102 0.65 -11.69 16.97
C LYS A 102 0.70 -10.20 16.60
N SER A 103 1.56 -9.84 15.63
CA SER A 103 1.64 -8.50 15.08
C SER A 103 0.33 -8.11 14.38
N ILE A 104 -0.11 -6.88 14.55
CA ILE A 104 -1.25 -6.31 13.83
C ILE A 104 -0.89 -5.89 12.41
N LEU A 105 0.39 -5.72 12.10
CA LEU A 105 0.88 -5.30 10.79
C LEU A 105 1.22 -6.48 9.88
N THR A 106 1.69 -7.60 10.45
CA THR A 106 2.21 -8.73 9.67
C THR A 106 1.50 -10.05 9.91
N GLY A 107 0.80 -10.19 11.04
CA GLY A 107 0.25 -11.47 11.48
C GLY A 107 1.28 -12.46 12.03
N GLU A 108 2.55 -12.08 12.13
CA GLU A 108 3.63 -12.93 12.64
C GLU A 108 3.73 -12.91 14.16
N TYR A 109 4.47 -13.88 14.72
CA TYR A 109 4.75 -13.88 16.15
C TYR A 109 5.81 -12.84 16.49
N ILE A 110 5.44 -11.93 17.40
CA ILE A 110 6.32 -10.92 17.99
C ILE A 110 6.35 -11.08 19.50
N SER A 111 7.25 -10.41 20.19
CA SER A 111 7.27 -10.40 21.65
C SER A 111 5.95 -9.88 22.22
N ALA A 112 5.41 -10.52 23.25
CA ALA A 112 4.09 -10.20 23.82
C ALA A 112 3.97 -8.76 24.33
N ASP A 113 5.07 -8.14 24.73
CA ASP A 113 5.13 -6.73 25.15
C ASP A 113 4.96 -5.74 23.99
N LEU A 114 5.15 -6.18 22.74
CA LEU A 114 4.98 -5.37 21.54
C LEU A 114 3.55 -5.43 20.96
N VAL A 115 2.78 -6.48 21.28
CA VAL A 115 1.47 -6.73 20.64
C VAL A 115 0.49 -5.56 20.78
N ASN A 116 0.50 -4.89 21.92
CA ASN A 116 -0.37 -3.75 22.19
C ASN A 116 0.32 -2.40 21.97
N ARG A 117 1.56 -2.41 21.49
CA ARG A 117 2.32 -1.20 21.19
C ARG A 117 1.81 -0.57 19.90
N ARG A 118 1.64 0.75 19.90
CA ARG A 118 1.31 1.50 18.68
C ARG A 118 2.50 1.48 17.72
N PRO A 119 2.26 1.17 16.43
CA PRO A 119 3.31 1.29 15.42
C PRO A 119 3.67 2.76 15.18
N VAL A 120 4.83 2.99 14.59
CA VAL A 120 5.22 4.31 14.08
C VAL A 120 5.24 4.27 12.57
N GLY A 121 4.60 5.26 11.93
CA GLY A 121 4.53 5.43 10.49
C GLY A 121 5.44 6.55 10.01
N PHE A 122 6.40 6.27 9.12
CA PHE A 122 7.38 7.23 8.63
C PHE A 122 7.08 7.66 7.20
N MET A 123 7.00 8.97 6.99
CA MET A 123 6.88 9.54 5.65
C MET A 123 8.24 9.57 4.96
N ILE A 124 8.51 8.61 4.08
CA ILE A 124 9.81 8.39 3.43
C ILE A 124 9.79 8.87 1.98
N ASP A 125 10.84 9.58 1.61
CA ASP A 125 11.07 10.04 0.25
C ASP A 125 11.40 8.88 -0.70
N ASN A 126 10.83 8.90 -1.91
CA ASN A 126 11.06 7.86 -2.90
C ASN A 126 11.43 8.42 -4.29
N VAL A 127 12.12 9.54 -4.31
CA VAL A 127 12.71 10.09 -5.55
C VAL A 127 14.13 9.55 -5.76
N THR A 128 14.65 9.62 -6.97
CA THR A 128 16.01 9.17 -7.28
C THR A 128 17.10 9.80 -6.39
N GLY A 129 16.92 11.07 -6.00
CA GLY A 129 17.85 11.78 -5.11
C GLY A 129 17.83 11.31 -3.65
N ALA A 130 16.84 10.49 -3.27
CA ALA A 130 16.68 9.90 -1.95
C ALA A 130 17.00 8.40 -1.90
N TYR A 131 17.30 7.82 -3.04
CA TYR A 131 17.56 6.39 -3.19
C TYR A 131 19.08 6.11 -3.18
N PRO A 132 19.58 5.07 -2.47
CA PRO A 132 18.84 4.14 -1.61
C PRO A 132 18.46 4.74 -0.25
N GLN A 133 17.31 4.34 0.29
CA GLN A 133 16.83 4.79 1.60
C GLN A 133 17.52 4.00 2.73
N SER A 134 17.38 4.53 3.96
CA SER A 134 17.91 3.94 5.19
C SER A 134 16.77 3.39 6.05
N GLY A 135 16.94 2.18 6.59
CA GLY A 135 16.02 1.55 7.54
C GLY A 135 14.75 0.95 6.92
N VAL A 136 14.53 1.19 5.63
CA VAL A 136 13.25 0.81 4.96
C VAL A 136 13.02 -0.69 4.86
N SER A 137 14.07 -1.52 4.79
CA SER A 137 13.91 -2.99 4.71
C SER A 137 13.44 -3.63 6.00
N GLN A 138 13.32 -2.86 7.07
CA GLN A 138 12.89 -3.31 8.39
C GLN A 138 11.43 -2.93 8.68
N ALA A 139 10.76 -2.27 7.75
CA ALA A 139 9.35 -1.93 7.88
C ALA A 139 8.46 -3.16 7.72
N ASP A 140 7.40 -3.19 8.51
CA ASP A 140 6.41 -4.26 8.53
C ASP A 140 5.31 -4.05 7.48
N LEU A 141 5.05 -2.78 7.13
CA LEU A 141 4.05 -2.41 6.15
C LEU A 141 4.47 -1.15 5.38
N TYR A 142 4.19 -1.10 4.07
CA TYR A 142 4.40 0.08 3.24
C TYR A 142 3.09 0.53 2.60
N ILE A 143 2.81 1.82 2.68
CA ILE A 143 1.79 2.49 1.89
C ILE A 143 2.52 3.33 0.85
N GLU A 144 2.41 3.01 -0.44
CA GLU A 144 2.99 3.80 -1.52
C GLU A 144 1.88 4.50 -2.31
N ALA A 145 2.01 5.81 -2.47
CA ALA A 145 1.08 6.60 -3.28
C ALA A 145 1.81 7.68 -4.07
N VAL A 146 1.16 8.12 -5.16
CA VAL A 146 1.66 9.23 -5.97
C VAL A 146 1.52 10.53 -5.20
N VAL A 147 2.54 11.37 -5.31
CA VAL A 147 2.56 12.78 -4.90
C VAL A 147 2.75 13.66 -6.13
N GLU A 148 2.98 14.96 -5.94
CA GLU A 148 3.14 15.93 -7.02
C GLU A 148 4.23 15.49 -8.00
N GLY A 149 4.03 15.83 -9.29
CA GLY A 149 4.97 15.50 -10.37
C GLY A 149 5.06 14.01 -10.70
N SER A 150 4.03 13.23 -10.38
CA SER A 150 3.99 11.76 -10.57
C SER A 150 5.08 11.00 -9.82
N LEU A 151 5.71 11.64 -8.83
CA LEU A 151 6.62 10.99 -7.89
C LEU A 151 5.84 10.15 -6.90
N THR A 152 6.49 9.21 -6.21
CA THR A 152 5.87 8.47 -5.11
C THR A 152 6.54 8.78 -3.77
N ARG A 153 5.85 8.47 -2.69
CA ARG A 153 6.39 8.38 -1.33
C ARG A 153 5.92 7.11 -0.68
N PHE A 154 6.60 6.74 0.40
CA PHE A 154 6.13 5.72 1.32
C PHE A 154 5.63 6.36 2.61
N CYS A 155 4.57 5.78 3.19
CA CYS A 155 4.43 5.72 4.63
C CYS A 155 4.80 4.29 5.04
N ALA A 156 5.90 4.14 5.75
CA ALA A 156 6.42 2.86 6.21
C ALA A 156 6.11 2.70 7.70
N LEU A 157 5.39 1.64 8.08
CA LEU A 157 4.98 1.36 9.44
C LEU A 157 5.85 0.28 10.06
N PHE A 158 6.15 0.45 11.35
CA PHE A 158 7.00 -0.44 12.13
C PHE A 158 6.35 -0.78 13.48
N ASP A 159 6.22 -2.06 13.79
CA ASP A 159 5.90 -2.54 15.15
C ASP A 159 7.12 -2.39 16.07
N TYR A 160 8.31 -2.70 15.53
CA TYR A 160 9.57 -2.59 16.26
C TYR A 160 10.52 -1.59 15.61
N TYR A 161 10.80 -0.52 16.30
CA TYR A 161 11.64 0.59 15.81
C TYR A 161 12.78 0.98 16.75
N ASP A 162 12.92 0.34 17.92
CA ASP A 162 13.88 0.75 18.97
C ASP A 162 15.33 0.68 18.52
N ASP A 163 15.70 -0.37 17.80
CA ASP A 163 17.05 -0.64 17.35
C ASP A 163 17.37 -0.06 15.96
N LEU A 164 16.46 0.73 15.36
CA LEU A 164 16.71 1.39 14.08
C LEU A 164 17.83 2.42 14.23
N PRO A 165 18.99 2.23 13.59
CA PRO A 165 20.10 3.18 13.69
C PRO A 165 19.74 4.50 13.02
N ARG A 166 18.98 4.41 11.93
CA ARG A 166 18.53 5.54 11.10
C ARG A 166 17.35 5.12 10.22
N ILE A 167 16.38 6.00 10.06
CA ILE A 167 15.27 5.87 9.13
C ILE A 167 15.12 7.14 8.29
N GLY A 168 14.90 7.00 6.99
CA GLY A 168 14.69 8.09 6.04
C GLY A 168 15.33 7.85 4.65
N PRO A 169 15.45 8.91 3.81
CA PRO A 169 15.16 10.33 4.10
C PRO A 169 13.68 10.61 4.33
N LEU A 170 13.40 11.39 5.36
CA LEU A 170 12.04 11.78 5.73
C LEU A 170 11.54 12.95 4.90
N ARG A 171 10.23 12.97 4.62
CA ARG A 171 9.59 13.98 3.77
C ARG A 171 8.22 14.44 4.29
N SER A 172 7.68 15.38 3.54
CA SER A 172 6.43 16.05 3.90
C SER A 172 5.24 15.11 3.80
N CYS A 173 4.39 15.16 4.81
CA CYS A 173 3.09 14.54 4.89
C CYS A 173 2.15 15.00 3.75
N ARG A 174 1.24 14.13 3.35
CA ARG A 174 0.02 14.40 2.59
C ARG A 174 -1.16 13.82 3.35
N ASP A 175 -2.30 14.49 3.29
CA ASP A 175 -3.51 14.11 4.02
C ASP A 175 -3.99 12.67 3.75
N TYR A 176 -3.94 12.22 2.51
CA TYR A 176 -4.35 10.85 2.15
C TYR A 176 -3.46 9.77 2.76
N PHE A 177 -2.17 10.03 3.03
CA PHE A 177 -1.34 9.07 3.78
C PHE A 177 -1.80 8.95 5.23
N LEU A 178 -2.17 10.08 5.86
CA LEU A 178 -2.76 10.05 7.20
C LEU A 178 -4.04 9.23 7.24
N SER A 179 -4.94 9.43 6.27
CA SER A 179 -6.18 8.68 6.20
C SER A 179 -5.98 7.17 6.06
N ILE A 180 -5.01 6.76 5.22
CA ILE A 180 -4.75 5.32 5.01
C ILE A 180 -4.05 4.70 6.22
N ALA A 181 -3.14 5.43 6.87
CA ALA A 181 -2.38 4.94 8.00
C ALA A 181 -3.18 4.96 9.32
N ALA A 182 -4.15 5.86 9.48
CA ALA A 182 -4.94 6.03 10.70
C ALA A 182 -5.63 4.75 11.20
N GLY A 183 -6.00 3.85 10.27
CA GLY A 183 -6.58 2.55 10.62
C GLY A 183 -5.65 1.61 11.40
N PHE A 184 -4.36 1.95 11.51
CA PHE A 184 -3.38 1.21 12.31
C PHE A 184 -3.10 1.86 13.68
N ASP A 185 -3.77 2.99 13.98
CA ASP A 185 -3.56 3.76 15.24
C ASP A 185 -2.08 4.10 15.45
N GLU A 186 -1.39 4.46 14.39
CA GLU A 186 0.05 4.76 14.40
C GLU A 186 0.36 6.11 15.03
N ILE A 187 1.64 6.30 15.42
CA ILE A 187 2.23 7.62 15.66
C ILE A 187 2.90 8.03 14.36
N TYR A 188 2.44 9.13 13.76
CA TYR A 188 2.83 9.53 12.41
C TYR A 188 4.05 10.44 12.40
N GLU A 189 5.09 10.08 11.65
CA GLU A 189 6.31 10.84 11.61
C GLU A 189 6.61 11.41 10.21
N HIS A 190 6.92 12.70 10.16
CA HIS A 190 7.13 13.41 8.90
C HIS A 190 8.11 14.58 9.03
N TYR A 191 8.72 14.98 7.89
CA TYR A 191 9.54 16.18 7.83
C TYR A 191 8.91 17.21 6.87
N GLY A 192 7.99 18.00 7.39
CA GLY A 192 7.14 18.94 6.66
C GLY A 192 5.78 18.36 6.28
N GLN A 193 4.91 19.18 5.74
CA GLN A 193 3.55 18.81 5.33
C GLN A 193 3.06 19.70 4.19
N ALA A 194 2.05 19.21 3.44
CA ALA A 194 1.22 20.03 2.59
C ALA A 194 0.26 20.88 3.41
N ALA A 195 -0.13 22.05 2.91
CA ALA A 195 -1.08 22.92 3.60
C ALA A 195 -2.40 22.21 3.94
N TYR A 196 -2.85 21.32 3.06
CA TYR A 196 -4.10 20.56 3.21
C TYR A 196 -4.02 19.42 4.23
N ALA A 197 -2.81 18.97 4.59
CA ALA A 197 -2.63 18.01 5.68
C ALA A 197 -2.66 18.65 7.07
N PHE A 198 -2.52 19.98 7.16
CA PHE A 198 -2.38 20.69 8.42
C PHE A 198 -3.58 20.51 9.37
N PRO A 199 -4.86 20.62 8.91
CA PRO A 199 -6.02 20.45 9.79
C PRO A 199 -6.09 19.06 10.42
N TYR A 200 -5.63 18.02 9.70
CA TYR A 200 -5.61 16.64 10.20
C TYR A 200 -4.47 16.41 11.19
N LEU A 201 -3.29 16.99 10.93
CA LEU A 201 -2.14 16.90 11.84
C LEU A 201 -2.35 17.67 13.16
N GLU A 202 -3.26 18.65 13.18
CA GLU A 202 -3.66 19.40 14.40
C GLU A 202 -4.87 18.78 15.12
N SER A 203 -5.46 17.71 14.55
CA SER A 203 -6.57 16.99 15.18
C SER A 203 -6.07 16.18 16.38
N ASP A 204 -6.91 16.08 17.41
CA ASP A 204 -6.68 15.18 18.56
C ASP A 204 -6.68 13.69 18.19
N ASP A 205 -7.12 13.35 16.96
CA ASP A 205 -7.12 11.98 16.43
C ASP A 205 -5.75 11.54 15.90
N VAL A 206 -4.79 12.46 15.73
CA VAL A 206 -3.49 12.19 15.11
C VAL A 206 -2.34 12.58 16.01
N ASP A 207 -1.68 11.61 16.62
CA ASP A 207 -0.38 11.83 17.24
C ASP A 207 0.71 11.90 16.16
N ASN A 208 1.41 13.04 16.05
CA ASN A 208 2.44 13.21 15.04
C ASN A 208 3.74 13.82 15.55
N ILE A 209 4.88 13.40 14.99
CA ILE A 209 6.21 13.92 15.30
C ILE A 209 6.72 14.66 14.07
N SER A 210 6.77 16.01 14.17
CA SER A 210 7.11 16.86 13.03
C SER A 210 8.56 17.33 13.03
N GLY A 211 9.28 17.09 11.95
CA GLY A 211 10.63 17.61 11.71
C GLY A 211 10.70 19.12 11.44
N LEU A 212 9.55 19.82 11.39
CA LEU A 212 9.49 21.30 11.32
C LEU A 212 9.01 21.95 12.62
N ALA A 213 8.65 21.17 13.64
CA ALA A 213 8.24 21.71 14.92
C ALA A 213 9.42 22.37 15.67
N TRP A 214 9.11 23.22 16.64
CA TRP A 214 10.12 23.91 17.46
C TRP A 214 11.08 22.97 18.21
N TYR A 215 10.65 21.73 18.47
CA TYR A 215 11.43 20.70 19.15
C TYR A 215 12.27 19.84 18.18
N ALA A 216 12.08 19.97 16.87
CA ALA A 216 12.64 19.07 15.86
C ALA A 216 14.16 18.85 15.99
N GLY A 217 14.91 19.91 16.30
CA GLY A 217 16.36 19.83 16.47
C GLY A 217 16.85 18.94 17.63
N LYS A 218 15.94 18.45 18.50
CA LYS A 218 16.27 17.46 19.54
C LYS A 218 16.31 16.03 19.03
N PHE A 219 15.55 15.74 17.98
CA PHE A 219 15.25 14.37 17.55
C PHE A 219 15.73 14.10 16.12
N PHE A 220 15.50 15.05 15.20
CA PHE A 220 15.87 14.93 13.80
C PHE A 220 17.26 15.48 13.54
N TYR A 221 17.90 14.92 12.51
CA TYR A 221 19.18 15.42 12.02
C TYR A 221 19.26 15.35 10.50
N ARG A 222 20.23 16.05 9.92
CA ARG A 222 20.56 15.95 8.51
C ARG A 222 21.91 15.30 8.34
N ASP A 223 21.94 14.32 7.44
CA ASP A 223 23.17 13.59 7.09
C ASP A 223 23.44 13.67 5.59
N ASN A 224 24.60 14.17 5.24
CA ASN A 224 25.05 14.33 3.85
C ASN A 224 25.91 13.16 3.35
N THR A 225 25.99 12.06 4.08
CA THR A 225 26.81 10.91 3.69
C THR A 225 26.36 10.33 2.37
N PHE A 226 25.06 10.07 2.21
CA PHE A 226 24.51 9.48 0.99
C PHE A 226 23.74 10.50 0.14
N HIS A 227 23.02 11.41 0.77
CA HIS A 227 22.11 12.34 0.08
C HIS A 227 22.38 13.79 0.45
N ARG A 228 21.87 14.72 -0.36
CA ARG A 228 21.92 16.15 -0.12
C ARG A 228 20.54 16.71 0.19
N ALA A 229 20.49 17.85 0.84
CA ALA A 229 19.23 18.55 1.06
C ALA A 229 18.48 18.75 -0.29
N PRO A 230 17.17 18.56 -0.28
CA PRO A 230 16.26 18.30 0.82
C PRO A 230 16.08 16.81 1.18
N HIS A 231 16.81 15.87 0.56
CA HIS A 231 16.67 14.42 0.66
C HIS A 231 17.60 13.79 1.71
N ASN A 232 17.79 14.43 2.85
CA ASN A 232 18.81 14.05 3.83
C ASN A 232 18.37 14.24 5.30
N ALA A 233 17.06 14.23 5.57
CA ALA A 233 16.51 14.31 6.92
C ALA A 233 16.26 12.91 7.47
N TYR A 234 16.70 12.65 8.71
CA TYR A 234 16.66 11.34 9.34
C TYR A 234 16.31 11.45 10.83
N ILE A 235 15.89 10.32 11.40
CA ILE A 235 15.74 10.07 12.83
C ILE A 235 16.24 8.66 13.15
N SER A 236 16.51 8.35 14.42
CA SER A 236 16.82 6.98 14.89
C SER A 236 15.74 6.47 15.83
N GLY A 237 15.66 5.14 16.01
CA GLY A 237 14.68 4.51 16.91
C GLY A 237 14.75 5.04 18.35
N ALA A 238 15.95 5.24 18.89
CA ALA A 238 16.13 5.85 20.18
C ALA A 238 15.52 7.26 20.26
N LYS A 239 15.68 8.06 19.20
CA LYS A 239 15.13 9.44 19.15
C LYS A 239 13.62 9.46 18.96
N ILE A 240 13.04 8.46 18.34
CA ILE A 240 11.58 8.28 18.23
C ILE A 240 11.00 8.06 19.63
N ASN A 241 11.56 7.13 20.42
CA ASN A 241 11.11 6.88 21.79
C ASN A 241 11.24 8.12 22.68
N GLU A 242 12.36 8.85 22.58
CA GLU A 242 12.54 10.12 23.27
C GLU A 242 11.48 11.17 22.87
N ALA A 243 11.11 11.24 21.57
CA ALA A 243 10.11 12.17 21.07
C ALA A 243 8.70 11.82 21.56
N ILE A 244 8.33 10.54 21.55
CA ILE A 244 7.06 10.02 22.06
C ILE A 244 6.90 10.39 23.54
N ASP A 245 7.96 10.16 24.35
CA ASP A 245 7.96 10.51 25.77
C ASP A 245 7.89 12.03 26.00
N PHE A 246 8.63 12.81 25.20
CA PHE A 246 8.65 14.26 25.30
C PHE A 246 7.31 14.90 24.96
N LEU A 247 6.57 14.33 23.97
CA LEU A 247 5.26 14.82 23.54
C LEU A 247 4.12 14.26 24.39
N GLY A 248 4.40 13.25 25.24
CA GLY A 248 3.40 12.63 26.11
C GLY A 248 2.40 11.77 25.36
N TYR A 249 2.77 11.22 24.19
CA TYR A 249 1.88 10.36 23.41
C TYR A 249 1.70 9.01 24.07
N ARG A 250 0.50 8.43 23.93
CA ARG A 250 0.25 7.07 24.40
C ARG A 250 1.05 6.07 23.54
N LYS A 251 1.62 5.08 24.21
CA LYS A 251 2.47 4.05 23.57
C LYS A 251 1.72 2.80 23.19
N THR A 252 0.50 2.64 23.68
CA THR A 252 -0.31 1.44 23.46
C THR A 252 -1.64 1.80 22.78
N HIS A 253 -2.21 0.85 22.08
CA HIS A 253 -3.52 1.01 21.49
C HIS A 253 -4.60 1.34 22.53
N ASN A 254 -5.66 2.01 22.11
CA ASN A 254 -6.83 2.25 22.94
C ASN A 254 -7.56 0.94 23.23
N GLU A 255 -8.28 0.90 24.35
CA GLU A 255 -9.18 -0.21 24.65
C GLU A 255 -10.21 -0.37 23.52
N GLY A 256 -10.34 -1.58 23.02
CA GLY A 256 -11.26 -1.89 21.92
C GLY A 256 -10.71 -1.63 20.52
N PHE A 257 -9.45 -1.21 20.37
CA PHE A 257 -8.80 -1.14 19.07
C PHE A 257 -8.91 -2.48 18.33
N LYS A 258 -9.22 -2.42 17.03
CA LYS A 258 -9.32 -3.59 16.16
C LYS A 258 -8.37 -3.40 14.97
N PRO A 259 -7.47 -4.37 14.74
CA PRO A 259 -6.64 -4.34 13.53
C PRO A 259 -7.50 -4.30 12.27
N GLN A 260 -7.09 -3.50 11.29
CA GLN A 260 -7.82 -3.44 10.01
C GLN A 260 -7.51 -4.61 9.07
N LEU A 261 -6.44 -5.36 9.35
CA LEU A 261 -6.03 -6.51 8.53
C LEU A 261 -6.30 -7.80 9.31
N ASN A 262 -6.86 -8.79 8.60
CA ASN A 262 -7.05 -10.13 9.12
C ASN A 262 -6.04 -11.06 8.45
N TYR A 263 -5.37 -11.88 9.25
CA TYR A 263 -4.33 -12.79 8.79
C TYR A 263 -4.72 -14.24 9.01
N VAL A 264 -4.28 -15.09 8.08
CA VAL A 264 -4.03 -16.50 8.38
C VAL A 264 -2.70 -16.55 9.11
N TRP A 265 -2.72 -17.05 10.33
CA TRP A 265 -1.56 -17.03 11.21
C TRP A 265 -0.55 -18.10 10.83
N VAL A 266 0.69 -17.92 11.31
CA VAL A 266 1.73 -18.93 11.15
C VAL A 266 1.24 -20.26 11.71
N GLY A 267 1.40 -21.34 10.93
CA GLY A 267 0.88 -22.67 11.26
C GLY A 267 -0.55 -22.95 10.79
N GLU A 268 -1.31 -21.95 10.40
CA GLU A 268 -2.61 -22.12 9.75
C GLU A 268 -2.47 -22.30 8.23
N THR A 269 -3.44 -22.96 7.61
CA THR A 269 -3.46 -23.09 6.15
C THR A 269 -3.70 -21.72 5.52
N SER A 270 -2.75 -21.27 4.70
CA SER A 270 -2.92 -20.04 3.92
C SER A 270 -4.15 -20.14 3.03
N PRO A 271 -5.01 -19.11 2.95
CA PRO A 271 -6.16 -19.12 2.04
C PRO A 271 -5.65 -19.35 0.63
N ASP A 272 -6.16 -20.37 -0.02
CA ASP A 272 -5.91 -20.54 -1.45
C ASP A 272 -6.64 -19.41 -2.18
N LEU A 273 -5.91 -18.60 -2.93
CA LEU A 273 -6.48 -17.61 -3.84
C LEU A 273 -7.11 -18.36 -5.04
N GLU A 274 -8.12 -19.18 -4.75
CA GLU A 274 -8.80 -20.03 -5.71
C GLU A 274 -9.35 -19.20 -6.87
N GLY A 275 -9.08 -19.64 -8.10
CA GLY A 275 -9.46 -18.90 -9.29
C GLY A 275 -8.68 -17.60 -9.51
N GLY A 276 -7.65 -17.34 -8.71
CA GLY A 276 -6.73 -16.20 -8.88
C GLY A 276 -5.90 -16.34 -10.16
N ARG A 277 -5.65 -15.20 -10.81
CA ARG A 277 -4.77 -15.13 -11.99
C ARG A 277 -3.31 -15.30 -11.55
N PRO A 278 -2.43 -15.93 -12.36
CA PRO A 278 -1.00 -15.94 -12.08
C PRO A 278 -0.44 -14.51 -11.95
N ALA A 279 0.36 -14.26 -10.90
CA ALA A 279 0.96 -12.96 -10.60
C ALA A 279 2.39 -13.10 -10.07
N LYS A 280 3.22 -13.90 -10.73
CA LYS A 280 4.65 -14.04 -10.39
C LYS A 280 5.46 -12.77 -10.68
N TYR A 281 4.94 -11.89 -11.52
CA TYR A 281 5.44 -10.56 -11.81
C TYR A 281 4.30 -9.58 -11.69
N PHE A 282 4.53 -8.47 -10.98
CA PHE A 282 3.56 -7.39 -10.83
C PHE A 282 4.23 -6.02 -10.92
N ALA A 283 3.65 -5.10 -11.68
CA ALA A 283 4.09 -3.71 -11.79
C ALA A 283 2.90 -2.78 -11.58
N PRO A 284 2.88 -1.96 -10.52
CA PRO A 284 1.76 -1.07 -10.21
C PRO A 284 1.55 0.07 -11.21
N GLY A 285 2.50 0.34 -12.11
CA GLY A 285 2.33 1.32 -13.16
C GLY A 285 2.68 2.76 -12.78
N PHE A 286 3.35 3.02 -11.67
CA PHE A 286 3.85 4.36 -11.34
C PHE A 286 4.83 4.86 -12.40
N LEU A 287 4.68 6.12 -12.82
CA LEU A 287 5.32 6.64 -14.03
C LEU A 287 6.82 6.91 -13.88
N ILE A 288 7.27 7.34 -12.72
CA ILE A 288 8.64 7.83 -12.51
C ILE A 288 9.54 6.71 -11.97
N ASN A 289 9.24 6.16 -10.81
CA ASN A 289 10.05 5.11 -10.21
C ASN A 289 9.85 3.74 -10.84
N LYS A 290 8.71 3.52 -11.56
CA LYS A 290 8.37 2.30 -12.30
C LYS A 290 8.69 1.04 -11.50
N PRO A 291 8.12 0.88 -10.32
CA PRO A 291 8.41 -0.28 -9.48
C PRO A 291 7.84 -1.56 -10.09
N TRP A 292 8.51 -2.67 -9.80
CA TRP A 292 7.99 -3.99 -10.07
C TRP A 292 8.36 -4.97 -8.97
N PHE A 293 7.62 -6.06 -8.91
CA PHE A 293 7.72 -7.10 -7.92
C PHE A 293 7.88 -8.46 -8.61
N VAL A 294 8.78 -9.29 -8.09
CA VAL A 294 9.06 -10.62 -8.62
C VAL A 294 8.88 -11.65 -7.51
N TYR A 295 7.94 -12.57 -7.72
CA TYR A 295 7.63 -13.62 -6.76
C TYR A 295 8.77 -14.63 -6.66
N GLN A 296 9.11 -14.97 -5.43
CA GLN A 296 10.10 -15.99 -5.08
C GLN A 296 9.37 -17.20 -4.50
N GLU A 297 9.37 -18.32 -5.24
CA GLU A 297 8.63 -19.54 -4.84
C GLU A 297 9.20 -20.16 -3.56
N GLU A 298 10.52 -19.99 -3.32
CA GLU A 298 11.20 -20.56 -2.17
C GLU A 298 10.84 -19.88 -0.84
N THR A 299 10.59 -18.59 -0.88
CA THR A 299 10.24 -17.78 0.31
C THR A 299 8.75 -17.44 0.37
N GLY A 300 8.03 -17.59 -0.75
CA GLY A 300 6.63 -17.20 -0.87
C GLY A 300 6.42 -15.68 -0.84
N THR A 301 7.42 -14.88 -1.21
CA THR A 301 7.45 -13.43 -1.11
C THR A 301 7.74 -12.77 -2.45
N TYR A 302 7.62 -11.45 -2.52
CA TYR A 302 7.90 -10.64 -3.70
C TYR A 302 9.09 -9.73 -3.43
N LEU A 303 10.17 -9.87 -4.19
CA LEU A 303 11.28 -8.92 -4.20
C LEU A 303 10.89 -7.66 -4.98
N ARG A 304 11.13 -6.49 -4.38
CA ARG A 304 10.80 -5.20 -4.99
C ARG A 304 11.99 -4.61 -5.74
N TYR A 305 11.69 -4.00 -6.88
CA TYR A 305 12.62 -3.26 -7.74
C TYR A 305 12.02 -1.88 -8.04
N GLN A 306 12.88 -0.91 -8.37
CA GLN A 306 12.48 0.40 -8.89
C GLN A 306 13.66 1.09 -9.59
N TYR A 307 13.38 2.10 -10.42
CA TYR A 307 14.41 2.84 -11.17
C TYR A 307 15.33 1.95 -12.02
N GLY A 308 14.86 0.78 -12.44
CA GLY A 308 15.64 -0.15 -13.28
C GLY A 308 16.54 -1.12 -12.50
N ASP A 309 16.53 -1.10 -11.16
CA ASP A 309 17.38 -1.94 -10.31
C ASP A 309 16.63 -2.45 -9.09
N ARG A 310 17.26 -3.34 -8.29
CA ARG A 310 16.75 -3.82 -7.02
C ARG A 310 16.52 -2.64 -6.06
N HIS A 311 15.41 -2.64 -5.33
CA HIS A 311 15.19 -1.67 -4.26
C HIS A 311 15.78 -2.20 -2.96
N TYR A 312 16.83 -1.58 -2.47
CA TYR A 312 17.55 -2.03 -1.28
C TYR A 312 17.71 -0.93 -0.22
N ASP A 313 17.92 -1.37 0.99
CA ASP A 313 18.22 -0.55 2.16
C ASP A 313 19.73 -0.37 2.29
N VAL A 314 20.19 0.88 2.42
CA VAL A 314 21.62 1.18 2.49
C VAL A 314 22.27 0.75 3.82
N GLU A 315 21.48 0.59 4.89
CA GLU A 315 22.01 0.22 6.21
C GLU A 315 22.48 -1.23 6.28
N ASN A 316 21.81 -2.12 5.57
CA ASN A 316 22.07 -3.56 5.66
C ASN A 316 22.19 -4.25 4.30
N ASN A 317 22.07 -3.49 3.19
CA ASN A 317 22.10 -3.97 1.81
C ASN A 317 21.02 -5.02 1.49
N LYS A 318 19.95 -5.12 2.28
CA LYS A 318 18.82 -6.00 2.00
C LYS A 318 17.91 -5.40 0.95
N GLN A 319 17.44 -6.24 0.05
CA GLN A 319 16.40 -5.86 -0.89
C GLN A 319 15.05 -5.83 -0.16
N LEU A 320 14.19 -4.88 -0.53
CA LEU A 320 12.82 -4.85 -0.02
C LEU A 320 12.06 -6.07 -0.52
N GLU A 321 11.37 -6.69 0.40
CA GLU A 321 10.65 -7.94 0.20
C GLU A 321 9.30 -7.86 0.92
N VAL A 322 8.23 -8.31 0.25
CA VAL A 322 6.87 -8.27 0.80
C VAL A 322 6.15 -9.59 0.53
N LYS A 323 5.30 -10.00 1.46
CA LYS A 323 4.48 -11.22 1.31
C LYS A 323 3.19 -10.94 0.55
N ASN A 324 2.53 -9.84 0.86
CA ASN A 324 1.23 -9.47 0.33
C ASN A 324 1.31 -8.10 -0.33
N ILE A 325 0.56 -7.91 -1.43
CA ILE A 325 0.41 -6.62 -2.10
C ILE A 325 -1.08 -6.34 -2.26
N ILE A 326 -1.55 -5.22 -1.73
CA ILE A 326 -2.88 -4.68 -1.99
C ILE A 326 -2.76 -3.48 -2.89
N VAL A 327 -3.62 -3.41 -3.87
CA VAL A 327 -3.75 -2.27 -4.79
C VAL A 327 -5.13 -1.69 -4.67
N GLU A 328 -5.22 -0.44 -4.27
CA GLU A 328 -6.45 0.36 -4.33
C GLU A 328 -6.43 1.22 -5.59
N PHE A 329 -7.41 1.07 -6.47
CA PHE A 329 -7.59 1.99 -7.61
C PHE A 329 -8.37 3.20 -7.13
N GLN A 330 -7.69 4.33 -7.06
CA GLN A 330 -8.28 5.59 -6.64
C GLN A 330 -8.12 6.65 -7.72
N ASN A 331 -9.14 7.50 -7.89
CA ASN A 331 -9.03 8.70 -8.69
C ASN A 331 -8.48 9.82 -7.82
N TYR A 332 -7.80 10.76 -8.44
CA TYR A 332 -7.37 11.99 -7.77
C TYR A 332 -7.76 13.22 -8.60
N ASP A 333 -7.90 14.32 -7.91
CA ASP A 333 -8.04 15.65 -8.45
C ASP A 333 -6.94 16.54 -7.86
N TYR A 334 -7.00 17.83 -8.06
CA TYR A 334 -6.10 18.78 -7.47
C TYR A 334 -6.87 19.69 -6.51
N TYR A 335 -6.25 20.00 -5.38
CA TYR A 335 -6.76 21.08 -4.54
C TYR A 335 -6.76 22.39 -5.32
N GLN A 336 -7.83 23.16 -5.18
CA GLN A 336 -8.04 24.42 -5.91
C GLN A 336 -6.79 25.31 -5.86
N THR A 337 -6.39 25.82 -7.04
CA THR A 337 -5.24 26.72 -7.23
C THR A 337 -3.88 26.16 -6.81
N SER A 338 -3.76 24.88 -6.59
CA SER A 338 -2.51 24.23 -6.19
C SER A 338 -2.14 23.06 -7.10
N GLN A 339 -0.91 22.57 -6.98
CA GLN A 339 -0.46 21.34 -7.62
C GLN A 339 -0.54 20.12 -6.68
N TYR A 340 -1.08 20.30 -5.46
CA TYR A 340 -1.27 19.21 -4.51
C TYR A 340 -2.41 18.30 -4.93
N LEU A 341 -2.16 17.00 -4.85
CA LEU A 341 -3.14 15.98 -5.19
C LEU A 341 -4.18 15.86 -4.06
N HIS A 342 -5.42 15.69 -4.44
CA HIS A 342 -6.55 15.40 -3.57
C HIS A 342 -7.13 14.04 -3.91
N TYR A 343 -7.11 13.12 -2.95
CA TYR A 343 -7.72 11.80 -3.07
C TYR A 343 -8.92 11.70 -2.13
N ASP A 344 -10.06 11.26 -2.67
CA ASP A 344 -11.18 10.87 -1.82
C ASP A 344 -10.93 9.45 -1.29
N THR A 345 -10.24 9.37 -0.18
CA THR A 345 -9.91 8.09 0.47
C THR A 345 -11.12 7.35 1.03
N THR A 346 -12.31 7.96 1.01
CA THR A 346 -13.58 7.38 1.48
C THR A 346 -14.51 6.97 0.34
N ALA A 347 -14.12 7.23 -0.91
CA ALA A 347 -14.96 6.93 -2.09
C ALA A 347 -15.25 5.44 -2.28
N GLY A 348 -14.42 4.57 -1.72
CA GLY A 348 -14.44 3.15 -2.05
C GLY A 348 -14.01 2.88 -3.49
N GLY A 349 -13.87 1.62 -3.86
CA GLY A 349 -13.47 1.33 -5.22
C GLY A 349 -13.08 -0.12 -5.48
N LYS A 350 -12.48 -0.32 -6.65
CA LYS A 350 -11.89 -1.60 -7.05
C LYS A 350 -10.44 -1.67 -6.61
N GLY A 351 -9.93 -2.89 -6.49
CA GLY A 351 -8.55 -3.12 -6.17
C GLY A 351 -8.09 -4.51 -6.58
N LEU A 352 -6.85 -4.82 -6.21
CA LEU A 352 -6.26 -6.14 -6.39
C LEU A 352 -5.67 -6.61 -5.05
N TYR A 353 -5.79 -7.89 -4.78
CA TYR A 353 -5.01 -8.56 -3.74
C TYR A 353 -4.09 -9.59 -4.41
N ILE A 354 -2.81 -9.49 -4.10
CA ILE A 354 -1.74 -10.28 -4.70
C ILE A 354 -0.95 -10.94 -3.58
N SER A 355 -0.90 -12.26 -3.60
CA SER A 355 -0.13 -13.08 -2.66
C SER A 355 0.17 -14.44 -3.30
N ASP A 356 1.19 -15.14 -2.83
CA ASP A 356 1.55 -16.50 -3.24
C ASP A 356 1.59 -16.72 -4.76
N GLY A 357 2.08 -15.74 -5.51
CA GLY A 357 2.18 -15.80 -6.96
C GLY A 357 0.84 -15.70 -7.70
N LYS A 358 -0.26 -15.34 -7.01
CA LYS A 358 -1.62 -15.21 -7.54
C LYS A 358 -2.18 -13.80 -7.29
N CYS A 359 -3.22 -13.44 -8.06
CA CYS A 359 -3.93 -12.15 -7.95
C CYS A 359 -5.43 -12.36 -8.07
N ILE A 360 -6.20 -11.73 -7.22
CA ILE A 360 -7.66 -11.64 -7.29
C ILE A 360 -8.13 -10.19 -7.34
N ASP A 361 -9.32 -9.98 -7.90
CA ASP A 361 -10.00 -8.69 -7.87
C ASP A 361 -10.71 -8.51 -6.54
N ILE A 362 -10.64 -7.31 -6.00
CA ILE A 362 -11.28 -6.91 -4.74
C ILE A 362 -12.04 -5.60 -4.91
N THR A 363 -12.90 -5.31 -3.96
CA THR A 363 -13.37 -3.95 -3.67
C THR A 363 -12.85 -3.52 -2.32
N TRP A 364 -12.75 -2.21 -2.11
CA TRP A 364 -12.37 -1.63 -0.84
C TRP A 364 -13.38 -0.55 -0.45
N GLU A 365 -13.58 -0.40 0.85
CA GLU A 365 -14.47 0.58 1.46
C GLU A 365 -13.82 1.14 2.71
N ARG A 366 -13.90 2.47 2.92
CA ARG A 366 -13.47 3.15 4.14
C ARG A 366 -14.59 4.09 4.57
N PRO A 367 -15.20 3.85 5.76
CA PRO A 367 -16.38 4.60 6.22
C PRO A 367 -16.10 6.07 6.49
N SER A 368 -14.91 6.42 6.98
CA SER A 368 -14.49 7.80 7.25
C SER A 368 -12.96 7.93 7.13
N PHE A 369 -12.47 9.17 7.23
CA PHE A 369 -11.03 9.50 7.10
C PHE A 369 -10.13 8.73 8.08
N TYR A 370 -10.58 8.52 9.32
CA TYR A 370 -9.80 7.88 10.39
C TYR A 370 -10.14 6.42 10.62
N GLU A 371 -11.17 5.90 9.93
CA GLU A 371 -11.58 4.51 10.13
C GLU A 371 -10.82 3.52 9.24
N PRO A 372 -10.71 2.26 9.72
CA PRO A 372 -10.07 1.20 8.97
C PRO A 372 -10.74 0.96 7.61
N VAL A 373 -9.94 0.56 6.63
CA VAL A 373 -10.44 0.07 5.34
C VAL A 373 -10.87 -1.39 5.46
N THR A 374 -11.91 -1.75 4.71
CA THR A 374 -12.36 -3.14 4.52
C THR A 374 -12.12 -3.55 3.08
N TYR A 375 -11.51 -4.74 2.88
CA TYR A 375 -11.27 -5.33 1.56
C TYR A 375 -12.16 -6.54 1.35
N ILE A 376 -12.87 -6.58 0.22
CA ILE A 376 -13.87 -7.60 -0.09
C ILE A 376 -13.52 -8.25 -1.44
N PRO A 377 -13.28 -9.58 -1.51
CA PRO A 377 -13.10 -10.29 -2.78
C PRO A 377 -14.34 -10.19 -3.65
N THR A 378 -14.20 -9.89 -4.94
CA THR A 378 -15.35 -9.70 -5.84
C THR A 378 -16.02 -11.01 -6.28
N ARG A 379 -15.41 -12.17 -6.00
CA ARG A 379 -15.92 -13.49 -6.42
C ARG A 379 -16.33 -14.43 -5.28
N VAL A 380 -16.08 -14.05 -4.03
CA VAL A 380 -16.41 -14.89 -2.85
C VAL A 380 -16.96 -13.96 -1.77
N GLU A 381 -18.08 -14.33 -1.13
CA GLU A 381 -18.66 -13.61 0.02
C GLU A 381 -17.82 -13.73 1.30
N THR A 382 -16.51 -13.77 1.19
CA THR A 382 -15.62 -14.00 2.32
C THR A 382 -14.70 -12.80 2.51
N THR A 383 -14.51 -12.34 3.73
CA THR A 383 -13.52 -11.32 4.10
C THR A 383 -12.13 -11.79 3.70
N ILE A 384 -11.31 -10.88 3.14
CA ILE A 384 -9.93 -11.21 2.82
C ILE A 384 -9.17 -11.54 4.10
N VAL A 385 -8.53 -12.69 4.09
CA VAL A 385 -7.59 -13.10 5.12
C VAL A 385 -6.20 -13.15 4.47
N MET A 386 -5.28 -12.32 4.96
CA MET A 386 -3.92 -12.26 4.43
C MET A 386 -3.10 -13.46 4.90
N SER A 387 -2.21 -13.93 4.05
CA SER A 387 -1.22 -14.93 4.45
C SER A 387 -0.18 -14.29 5.37
N ALA A 388 0.02 -14.85 6.56
CA ALA A 388 1.18 -14.52 7.37
C ALA A 388 2.47 -15.02 6.69
N SER A 389 3.57 -14.31 6.86
CA SER A 389 4.86 -14.79 6.36
C SER A 389 5.34 -15.99 7.18
N MET A 390 5.77 -17.05 6.51
CA MET A 390 6.46 -18.15 7.19
C MET A 390 7.95 -17.79 7.32
N GLN A 391 8.43 -17.58 8.53
CA GLN A 391 9.85 -17.72 8.81
C GLN A 391 10.15 -19.12 9.28
N THR A 392 10.89 -19.85 8.50
CA THR A 392 11.61 -21.02 9.03
C THR A 392 12.70 -20.51 9.98
N ALA A 393 12.55 -20.79 11.26
CA ALA A 393 13.63 -20.65 12.21
C ALA A 393 14.84 -21.45 11.69
N ARG A 394 15.95 -20.80 11.40
CA ARG A 394 17.27 -21.38 11.22
C ARG A 394 18.18 -20.93 12.35
#